data_7e2761b9ca7a2739594829b085801258
#
_entry.id   7e2761b9ca7a2739594829b085801258
#
_cell.length_a   1.000
_cell.length_b   1.000
_cell.length_c   1.000
_cell.angle_alpha   90.00
_cell.angle_beta   90.00
_cell.angle_gamma   90.00
#
_symmetry.space_group_name_H-M   'P 1'
#
loop_
_entity.id
_entity.type
_entity.pdbx_description
1 polymer ?
#
loop_
_entity_poly.entity_id
_entity_poly.type
_entity_poly.pdbx_seq_one_letter_code
_entity_poly.pdbx_strand_id
1 'polypeptide(L)'
;KRLFENLGNPKEHAKVAQKFFSLYLELGESVPAEFKTTEYRDKIEKAYPFHPELIDVLYERWGSYPTFQRTRGVLRLLALALGDLYEKRLPSGLIQSSMMPLDNSSVKREFIKHIGNEYDSVVAADIGEKGAKAPQIDRTMGSEYKKQKIATSLATAVFMYSFSGSGRKGLNIRELRITILRDGIPKTIV
;
A
#
# COMPACT_ATOMS: atom_id res chain seq x y z
N LYS A 1 15.39 -13.99 8.20
CA LYS A 1 16.43 -13.30 7.40
C LYS A 1 15.96 -11.88 7.18
N ARG A 2 16.71 -10.87 7.62
CA ARG A 2 16.31 -9.48 7.49
C ARG A 2 16.41 -9.06 6.02
N LEU A 3 15.40 -8.33 5.51
CA LEU A 3 15.41 -7.75 4.16
C LEU A 3 16.46 -6.64 4.02
N PHE A 4 16.82 -6.02 5.14
CA PHE A 4 17.78 -4.92 5.20
C PHE A 4 18.82 -5.21 6.29
N GLU A 5 20.08 -4.94 5.98
CA GLU A 5 21.17 -5.04 6.96
C GLU A 5 21.19 -3.83 7.91
N ASN A 6 20.69 -2.69 7.44
CA ASN A 6 20.59 -1.47 8.23
C ASN A 6 19.26 -0.77 7.96
N LEU A 7 18.39 -0.73 8.97
CA LEU A 7 17.05 -0.10 8.91
C LEU A 7 17.07 1.39 9.30
N GLY A 8 18.25 1.99 9.46
CA GLY A 8 18.35 3.35 9.94
C GLY A 8 18.23 3.46 11.47
N ASN A 9 17.83 4.64 11.95
CA ASN A 9 17.78 4.93 13.39
C ASN A 9 16.48 4.37 14.03
N PRO A 10 16.57 3.47 15.04
CA PRO A 10 15.39 2.95 15.73
C PRO A 10 14.46 4.03 16.32
N LYS A 11 15.01 5.19 16.69
CA LYS A 11 14.21 6.33 17.18
C LYS A 11 13.26 6.88 16.10
N GLU A 12 13.66 6.80 14.84
CA GLU A 12 12.77 7.22 13.72
C GLU A 12 11.63 6.23 13.54
N HIS A 13 11.86 4.93 13.73
CA HIS A 13 10.81 3.90 13.63
C HIS A 13 9.72 4.15 14.68
N ALA A 14 10.13 4.33 15.94
CA ALA A 14 9.22 4.61 17.05
C ALA A 14 8.45 5.92 16.82
N LYS A 15 9.12 6.96 16.31
CA LYS A 15 8.49 8.27 16.00
C LYS A 15 7.42 8.13 14.91
N VAL A 16 7.72 7.39 13.83
CA VAL A 16 6.76 7.13 12.75
C VAL A 16 5.58 6.31 13.26
N ALA A 17 5.83 5.24 14.02
CA ALA A 17 4.78 4.41 14.60
C ALA A 17 3.86 5.22 15.53
N GLN A 18 4.44 6.08 16.39
CA GLN A 18 3.67 6.95 17.28
C GLN A 18 2.82 7.95 16.50
N LYS A 19 3.34 8.49 15.41
CA LYS A 19 2.61 9.44 14.56
C LYS A 19 1.38 8.81 13.91
N PHE A 20 1.51 7.61 13.35
CA PHE A 20 0.37 6.86 12.79
C PHE A 20 -0.64 6.47 13.87
N PHE A 21 -0.18 6.03 15.03
CA PHE A 21 -1.05 5.71 16.16
C PHE A 21 -1.88 6.92 16.60
N SER A 22 -1.24 8.08 16.76
CA SER A 22 -1.94 9.34 17.10
C SER A 22 -2.97 9.73 16.03
N LEU A 23 -2.63 9.58 14.73
CA LEU A 23 -3.54 9.84 13.63
C LEU A 23 -4.77 8.91 13.67
N TYR A 24 -4.59 7.63 13.98
CA TYR A 24 -5.68 6.66 14.08
C TYR A 24 -6.62 6.97 15.27
N LEU A 25 -6.07 7.36 16.42
CA LEU A 25 -6.86 7.80 17.57
C LEU A 25 -7.68 9.05 17.25
N GLU A 26 -7.09 10.01 16.57
CA GLU A 26 -7.75 11.26 16.19
C GLU A 26 -8.92 11.04 15.21
N LEU A 27 -8.79 10.07 14.29
CA LEU A 27 -9.85 9.72 13.34
C LEU A 27 -11.00 8.89 13.95
N GLY A 28 -10.85 8.43 15.16
CA GLY A 28 -11.93 7.82 15.97
C GLY A 28 -12.64 6.66 15.25
N GLU A 29 -13.95 6.78 15.09
CA GLU A 29 -14.83 5.77 14.48
C GLU A 29 -14.54 5.52 12.98
N SER A 30 -13.83 6.43 12.32
CA SER A 30 -13.48 6.33 10.91
C SER A 30 -12.38 5.29 10.64
N VAL A 31 -11.72 4.80 11.70
CA VAL A 31 -10.67 3.78 11.67
C VAL A 31 -11.14 2.57 12.46
N PRO A 32 -10.92 1.33 11.97
CA PRO A 32 -11.25 0.12 12.70
C PRO A 32 -10.54 0.07 14.07
N ALA A 33 -11.19 -0.56 15.07
CA ALA A 33 -10.72 -0.54 16.46
C ALA A 33 -9.33 -1.17 16.63
N GLU A 34 -9.05 -2.23 15.88
CA GLU A 34 -7.79 -2.97 15.93
C GLU A 34 -6.55 -2.12 15.60
N PHE A 35 -6.70 -1.07 14.78
CA PHE A 35 -5.59 -0.16 14.42
C PHE A 35 -5.28 0.87 15.51
N LYS A 36 -6.18 1.05 16.48
CA LYS A 36 -6.09 2.03 17.56
C LYS A 36 -5.52 1.45 18.86
N THR A 37 -4.83 0.33 18.78
CA THR A 37 -4.23 -0.35 19.94
C THR A 37 -2.72 -0.13 20.02
N THR A 38 -2.17 -0.23 21.21
CA THR A 38 -0.71 -0.14 21.43
C THR A 38 0.02 -1.30 20.74
N GLU A 39 -0.59 -2.46 20.69
CA GLU A 39 -0.08 -3.64 19.99
C GLU A 39 0.08 -3.36 18.49
N TYR A 40 -0.88 -2.63 17.89
CA TYR A 40 -0.78 -2.27 16.47
C TYR A 40 0.32 -1.21 16.22
N ARG A 41 0.46 -0.22 17.12
CA ARG A 41 1.60 0.72 17.09
C ARG A 41 2.93 -0.03 17.09
N ASP A 42 3.09 -1.00 18.00
CA ASP A 42 4.31 -1.81 18.10
C ASP A 42 4.52 -2.69 16.85
N LYS A 43 3.43 -3.14 16.22
CA LYS A 43 3.47 -3.85 14.93
C LYS A 43 3.98 -2.93 13.83
N ILE A 44 3.56 -1.67 13.79
CA ILE A 44 4.06 -0.66 12.84
C ILE A 44 5.58 -0.45 13.03
N GLU A 45 6.03 -0.25 14.27
CA GLU A 45 7.44 -0.04 14.57
C GLU A 45 8.32 -1.21 14.09
N LYS A 46 7.86 -2.45 14.33
CA LYS A 46 8.57 -3.67 13.92
C LYS A 46 8.56 -3.90 12.39
N ALA A 47 7.52 -3.45 11.71
CA ALA A 47 7.35 -3.62 10.26
C ALA A 47 8.06 -2.54 9.43
N TYR A 48 8.55 -1.48 10.06
CA TYR A 48 9.20 -0.36 9.36
C TYR A 48 10.25 -0.82 8.33
N PRO A 49 10.30 -0.27 7.11
CA PRO A 49 9.56 0.88 6.59
C PRO A 49 8.18 0.55 6.00
N PHE A 50 7.68 -0.65 6.17
CA PHE A 50 6.39 -1.05 5.64
C PHE A 50 5.27 -0.84 6.66
N HIS A 51 4.12 -0.42 6.17
CA HIS A 51 2.90 -0.50 6.97
C HIS A 51 2.49 -1.97 7.12
N PRO A 52 2.07 -2.44 8.31
CA PRO A 52 1.68 -3.84 8.51
C PRO A 52 0.63 -4.35 7.55
N GLU A 53 -0.35 -3.50 7.14
CA GLU A 53 -1.42 -3.90 6.21
C GLU A 53 -0.88 -4.35 4.83
N LEU A 54 0.23 -3.76 4.36
CA LEU A 54 0.88 -4.21 3.13
C LEU A 54 1.43 -5.63 3.27
N ILE A 55 2.06 -5.91 4.41
CA ILE A 55 2.59 -7.25 4.69
C ILE A 55 1.43 -8.26 4.78
N ASP A 56 0.37 -7.89 5.51
CA ASP A 56 -0.80 -8.74 5.72
C ASP A 56 -1.49 -9.06 4.37
N VAL A 57 -1.75 -8.06 3.50
CA VAL A 57 -2.37 -8.29 2.20
C VAL A 57 -1.51 -9.18 1.28
N LEU A 58 -0.19 -8.95 1.26
CA LEU A 58 0.71 -9.77 0.46
C LEU A 58 0.81 -11.21 0.97
N TYR A 59 0.78 -11.40 2.28
CA TYR A 59 0.94 -12.72 2.89
C TYR A 59 -0.36 -13.52 2.90
N GLU A 60 -1.48 -12.89 3.28
CA GLU A 60 -2.76 -13.57 3.46
C GLU A 60 -3.53 -13.72 2.16
N ARG A 61 -3.53 -12.70 1.30
CA ARG A 61 -4.28 -12.70 0.05
C ARG A 61 -3.44 -13.20 -1.12
N TRP A 62 -2.38 -12.53 -1.45
CA TRP A 62 -1.50 -12.92 -2.56
C TRP A 62 -0.75 -14.21 -2.26
N GLY A 63 -0.29 -14.40 -1.03
CA GLY A 63 0.34 -15.64 -0.57
C GLY A 63 -0.55 -16.87 -0.59
N SER A 64 -1.88 -16.72 -0.76
CA SER A 64 -2.82 -17.82 -0.93
C SER A 64 -2.81 -18.40 -2.36
N TYR A 65 -2.24 -17.71 -3.35
CA TYR A 65 -2.01 -18.28 -4.68
C TYR A 65 -0.83 -19.24 -4.65
N PRO A 66 -1.00 -20.51 -5.10
CA PRO A 66 0.09 -21.49 -5.08
C PRO A 66 1.34 -21.03 -5.85
N THR A 67 1.13 -20.31 -6.96
CA THR A 67 2.20 -19.78 -7.82
C THR A 67 2.99 -18.64 -7.19
N PHE A 68 2.45 -17.97 -6.17
CA PHE A 68 3.08 -16.82 -5.52
C PHE A 68 4.27 -17.18 -4.62
N GLN A 69 4.33 -18.44 -4.15
CA GLN A 69 5.40 -18.95 -3.28
C GLN A 69 5.57 -18.17 -1.95
N ARG A 70 4.46 -17.68 -1.38
CA ARG A 70 4.40 -16.96 -0.09
C ARG A 70 5.61 -16.07 0.18
N THR A 71 6.47 -16.45 1.13
CA THR A 71 7.61 -15.61 1.58
C THR A 71 8.51 -15.15 0.43
N ARG A 72 8.83 -16.03 -0.53
CA ARG A 72 9.71 -15.68 -1.66
C ARG A 72 9.03 -14.66 -2.58
N GLY A 73 7.73 -14.83 -2.86
CA GLY A 73 6.95 -13.90 -3.65
C GLY A 73 6.83 -12.54 -3.00
N VAL A 74 6.51 -12.50 -1.70
CA VAL A 74 6.45 -11.26 -0.91
C VAL A 74 7.79 -10.53 -0.96
N LEU A 75 8.90 -11.21 -0.66
CA LEU A 75 10.24 -10.60 -0.66
C LEU A 75 10.63 -10.03 -2.02
N ARG A 76 10.32 -10.76 -3.11
CA ARG A 76 10.61 -10.31 -4.47
C ARG A 76 9.79 -9.08 -4.85
N LEU A 77 8.48 -9.07 -4.56
CA LEU A 77 7.61 -7.92 -4.78
C LEU A 77 8.06 -6.69 -4.01
N LEU A 78 8.35 -6.85 -2.73
CA LEU A 78 8.83 -5.75 -1.90
C LEU A 78 10.16 -5.19 -2.41
N ALA A 79 11.08 -6.05 -2.86
CA ALA A 79 12.35 -5.58 -3.43
C ALA A 79 12.16 -4.78 -4.72
N LEU A 80 11.29 -5.23 -5.64
CA LEU A 80 10.96 -4.53 -6.87
C LEU A 80 10.26 -3.19 -6.58
N ALA A 81 9.27 -3.19 -5.68
CA ALA A 81 8.55 -1.98 -5.30
C ALA A 81 9.46 -0.95 -4.63
N LEU A 82 10.33 -1.39 -3.72
CA LEU A 82 11.30 -0.50 -3.05
C LEU A 82 12.26 0.16 -4.03
N GLY A 83 12.78 -0.61 -5.01
CA GLY A 83 13.66 -0.04 -6.04
C GLY A 83 12.98 1.11 -6.77
N ASP A 84 11.75 0.92 -7.24
CA ASP A 84 10.98 1.94 -7.95
C ASP A 84 10.61 3.15 -7.06
N LEU A 85 10.15 2.89 -5.83
CA LEU A 85 9.78 3.95 -4.89
C LEU A 85 10.99 4.80 -4.47
N TYR A 86 12.15 4.17 -4.30
CA TYR A 86 13.40 4.84 -4.00
C TYR A 86 13.85 5.75 -5.14
N GLU A 87 13.81 5.26 -6.38
CA GLU A 87 14.14 6.05 -7.58
C GLU A 87 13.19 7.25 -7.74
N LYS A 88 11.90 7.07 -7.48
CA LYS A 88 10.89 8.13 -7.54
C LYS A 88 10.93 9.11 -6.36
N ARG A 89 11.75 8.85 -5.35
CA ARG A 89 11.90 9.68 -4.12
C ARG A 89 10.55 10.03 -3.48
N LEU A 90 9.64 9.07 -3.37
CA LEU A 90 8.33 9.32 -2.80
C LEU A 90 8.44 9.58 -1.28
N PRO A 91 8.00 10.75 -0.80
CA PRO A 91 8.01 11.05 0.62
C PRO A 91 6.90 10.25 1.31
N SER A 92 7.26 9.28 2.11
CA SER A 92 6.32 8.58 2.97
C SER A 92 7.01 8.10 4.23
N GLY A 93 6.33 8.23 5.35
CA GLY A 93 6.79 7.65 6.63
C GLY A 93 6.71 6.13 6.61
N LEU A 94 5.72 5.56 5.90
CA LEU A 94 5.53 4.12 5.73
C LEU A 94 5.10 3.81 4.30
N ILE A 95 5.52 2.65 3.81
CA ILE A 95 5.11 2.13 2.51
C ILE A 95 3.84 1.29 2.69
N GLN A 96 2.76 1.71 2.04
CA GLN A 96 1.44 1.12 2.12
C GLN A 96 1.07 0.37 0.83
N SER A 97 0.04 -0.48 0.87
CA SER A 97 -0.46 -1.22 -0.30
C SER A 97 -0.90 -0.30 -1.44
N SER A 98 -1.46 0.86 -1.11
CA SER A 98 -1.86 1.90 -2.07
C SER A 98 -0.70 2.53 -2.84
N MET A 99 0.53 2.30 -2.39
CA MET A 99 1.75 2.84 -3.01
C MET A 99 2.46 1.82 -3.91
N MET A 100 1.90 0.63 -4.11
CA MET A 100 2.49 -0.36 -5.01
C MET A 100 2.57 0.20 -6.42
N PRO A 101 3.78 0.25 -7.03
CA PRO A 101 4.01 0.96 -8.30
C PRO A 101 3.56 0.12 -9.49
N LEU A 102 2.24 0.05 -9.73
CA LEU A 102 1.65 -0.69 -10.85
C LEU A 102 1.91 -0.04 -12.22
N ASP A 103 2.47 1.17 -12.25
CA ASP A 103 3.04 1.81 -13.44
C ASP A 103 4.42 1.26 -13.81
N ASN A 104 5.09 0.55 -12.89
CA ASN A 104 6.32 -0.18 -13.18
C ASN A 104 6.00 -1.55 -13.80
N SER A 105 6.51 -1.78 -15.01
CA SER A 105 6.21 -3.01 -15.77
C SER A 105 6.68 -4.30 -15.07
N SER A 106 7.77 -4.26 -14.31
CA SER A 106 8.28 -5.41 -13.57
C SER A 106 7.40 -5.75 -12.38
N VAL A 107 6.94 -4.74 -11.63
CA VAL A 107 6.02 -4.92 -10.51
C VAL A 107 4.66 -5.39 -11.01
N LYS A 108 4.10 -4.73 -12.04
CA LYS A 108 2.82 -5.11 -12.65
C LYS A 108 2.85 -6.58 -13.12
N ARG A 109 3.88 -6.97 -13.88
CA ARG A 109 4.04 -8.34 -14.37
C ARG A 109 4.11 -9.37 -13.25
N GLU A 110 4.74 -9.02 -12.13
CA GLU A 110 4.83 -9.91 -10.98
C GLU A 110 3.46 -10.24 -10.38
N PHE A 111 2.53 -9.28 -10.37
CA PHE A 111 1.14 -9.52 -9.95
C PHE A 111 0.33 -10.28 -11.01
N ILE A 112 0.38 -9.80 -12.26
CA ILE A 112 -0.46 -10.31 -13.36
C ILE A 112 -0.26 -11.82 -13.60
N LYS A 113 0.95 -12.33 -13.48
CA LYS A 113 1.24 -13.77 -13.67
C LYS A 113 0.49 -14.69 -12.70
N HIS A 114 -0.05 -14.16 -11.60
CA HIS A 114 -0.79 -14.96 -10.60
C HIS A 114 -2.31 -14.89 -10.78
N ILE A 115 -2.82 -13.85 -11.42
CA ILE A 115 -4.26 -13.59 -11.55
C ILE A 115 -4.79 -13.75 -12.97
N GLY A 116 -3.92 -13.69 -13.98
CA GLY A 116 -4.27 -13.82 -15.40
C GLY A 116 -3.95 -12.57 -16.22
N ASN A 117 -3.55 -12.79 -17.48
CA ASN A 117 -3.11 -11.71 -18.38
C ASN A 117 -4.23 -10.74 -18.76
N GLU A 118 -5.49 -11.15 -18.63
CA GLU A 118 -6.67 -10.31 -18.88
C GLU A 118 -6.71 -9.06 -17.98
N TYR A 119 -6.11 -9.13 -16.80
CA TYR A 119 -6.04 -8.00 -15.88
C TYR A 119 -4.94 -6.98 -16.23
N ASP A 120 -4.03 -7.30 -17.14
CA ASP A 120 -3.00 -6.35 -17.59
C ASP A 120 -3.62 -5.11 -18.22
N SER A 121 -4.62 -5.31 -19.09
CA SER A 121 -5.36 -4.22 -19.73
C SER A 121 -6.17 -3.38 -18.73
N VAL A 122 -6.74 -4.02 -17.69
CA VAL A 122 -7.48 -3.32 -16.63
C VAL A 122 -6.54 -2.42 -15.83
N VAL A 123 -5.39 -2.96 -15.41
CA VAL A 123 -4.38 -2.17 -14.68
C VAL A 123 -3.88 -1.02 -15.55
N ALA A 124 -3.60 -1.25 -16.84
CA ALA A 124 -3.14 -0.22 -17.76
C ALA A 124 -4.20 0.89 -17.94
N ALA A 125 -5.47 0.52 -18.14
CA ALA A 125 -6.56 1.48 -18.37
C ALA A 125 -6.93 2.29 -17.12
N ASP A 126 -6.87 1.71 -15.93
CA ASP A 126 -7.40 2.33 -14.73
C ASP A 126 -6.33 2.91 -13.80
N ILE A 127 -5.08 2.35 -13.75
CA ILE A 127 -4.09 2.67 -12.71
C ILE A 127 -2.72 3.02 -13.27
N GLY A 128 -2.17 2.16 -14.14
CA GLY A 128 -0.73 2.06 -14.37
C GLY A 128 -0.15 3.02 -15.40
N GLU A 129 -0.92 3.65 -16.25
CA GLU A 129 -0.43 4.48 -17.33
C GLU A 129 -0.81 5.96 -17.16
N LYS A 130 -0.04 6.86 -17.81
CA LYS A 130 -0.34 8.31 -17.76
C LYS A 130 -1.74 8.64 -18.27
N GLY A 131 -2.28 7.84 -19.20
CA GLY A 131 -3.62 7.94 -19.76
C GLY A 131 -4.70 7.24 -18.95
N ALA A 132 -4.34 6.48 -17.92
CA ALA A 132 -5.27 5.74 -17.07
C ALA A 132 -6.24 6.66 -16.32
N LYS A 133 -7.42 6.13 -15.99
CA LYS A 133 -8.52 6.93 -15.36
C LYS A 133 -8.13 7.53 -14.03
N ALA A 134 -7.54 6.76 -13.10
CA ALA A 134 -7.19 7.26 -11.80
C ALA A 134 -6.15 8.39 -11.84
N PRO A 135 -5.02 8.30 -12.60
CA PRO A 135 -4.14 9.45 -12.84
C PRO A 135 -4.80 10.65 -13.53
N GLN A 136 -5.82 10.45 -14.37
CA GLN A 136 -6.59 11.56 -14.93
C GLN A 136 -7.40 12.28 -13.85
N ILE A 137 -8.09 11.53 -12.98
CA ILE A 137 -8.83 12.10 -11.84
C ILE A 137 -7.88 12.89 -10.95
N ASP A 138 -6.70 12.35 -10.60
CA ASP A 138 -5.70 13.06 -9.78
C ASP A 138 -5.31 14.42 -10.39
N ARG A 139 -5.26 14.53 -11.74
CA ARG A 139 -4.93 15.79 -12.41
C ARG A 139 -6.07 16.79 -12.45
N THR A 140 -7.33 16.32 -12.44
CA THR A 140 -8.53 17.17 -12.62
C THR A 140 -9.17 17.60 -11.31
N MET A 141 -9.00 16.83 -10.23
CA MET A 141 -9.63 17.08 -8.93
C MET A 141 -8.95 18.13 -8.05
N GLY A 142 -7.83 18.70 -8.51
CA GLY A 142 -7.12 19.76 -7.80
C GLY A 142 -5.70 19.40 -7.37
N SER A 143 -4.98 20.40 -6.82
CA SER A 143 -3.54 20.32 -6.52
C SER A 143 -3.20 19.22 -5.52
N GLU A 144 -4.00 19.04 -4.47
CA GLU A 144 -3.76 18.03 -3.44
C GLU A 144 -3.94 16.61 -3.98
N TYR A 145 -4.97 16.35 -4.78
CA TYR A 145 -5.16 15.07 -5.46
C TYR A 145 -3.96 14.73 -6.35
N LYS A 146 -3.54 15.69 -7.17
CA LYS A 146 -2.37 15.54 -8.05
C LYS A 146 -1.09 15.27 -7.26
N LYS A 147 -0.83 16.02 -6.20
CA LYS A 147 0.36 15.91 -5.36
C LYS A 147 0.41 14.57 -4.64
N GLN A 148 -0.69 14.16 -4.05
CA GLN A 148 -0.80 12.95 -3.23
C GLN A 148 -1.20 11.71 -4.03
N LYS A 149 -1.57 11.86 -5.32
CA LYS A 149 -2.04 10.76 -6.19
C LYS A 149 -3.17 9.96 -5.51
N ILE A 150 -4.18 10.66 -5.00
CA ILE A 150 -5.22 10.05 -4.14
C ILE A 150 -6.05 9.03 -4.90
N ALA A 151 -6.56 9.37 -6.09
CA ALA A 151 -7.34 8.45 -6.90
C ALA A 151 -6.51 7.24 -7.35
N THR A 152 -5.24 7.46 -7.75
CA THR A 152 -4.31 6.38 -8.09
C THR A 152 -4.05 5.49 -6.88
N SER A 153 -3.85 6.06 -5.69
CA SER A 153 -3.65 5.30 -4.45
C SER A 153 -4.87 4.45 -4.09
N LEU A 154 -6.07 5.03 -4.18
CA LEU A 154 -7.33 4.30 -3.93
C LEU A 154 -7.52 3.14 -4.91
N ALA A 155 -7.34 3.39 -6.22
CA ALA A 155 -7.46 2.35 -7.24
C ALA A 155 -6.43 1.23 -7.04
N THR A 156 -5.19 1.58 -6.67
CA THR A 156 -4.13 0.61 -6.35
C THR A 156 -4.50 -0.22 -5.13
N ALA A 157 -4.99 0.39 -4.04
CA ALA A 157 -5.43 -0.35 -2.87
C ALA A 157 -6.59 -1.31 -3.19
N VAL A 158 -7.58 -0.85 -3.93
CA VAL A 158 -8.69 -1.70 -4.38
C VAL A 158 -8.16 -2.88 -5.19
N PHE A 159 -7.24 -2.66 -6.14
CA PHE A 159 -6.61 -3.73 -6.89
C PHE A 159 -5.91 -4.73 -5.96
N MET A 160 -5.06 -4.26 -5.04
CA MET A 160 -4.32 -5.11 -4.11
C MET A 160 -5.23 -6.03 -3.29
N TYR A 161 -6.40 -5.55 -2.93
CA TYR A 161 -7.36 -6.27 -2.09
C TYR A 161 -8.47 -7.01 -2.86
N SER A 162 -8.57 -6.84 -4.17
CA SER A 162 -9.59 -7.53 -5.00
C SER A 162 -9.26 -8.99 -5.25
N PHE A 163 -7.99 -9.39 -5.13
CA PHE A 163 -7.52 -10.72 -5.45
C PHE A 163 -7.16 -11.51 -4.20
N SER A 164 -7.61 -12.77 -4.17
CA SER A 164 -7.24 -13.76 -3.16
C SER A 164 -7.49 -15.14 -3.74
N GLY A 165 -6.57 -16.07 -3.56
CA GLY A 165 -6.76 -17.48 -3.93
C GLY A 165 -7.73 -18.19 -2.98
N SER A 166 -7.94 -17.64 -1.77
CA SER A 166 -8.89 -18.11 -0.77
C SER A 166 -9.32 -16.95 0.14
N GLY A 167 -10.50 -17.02 0.72
CA GLY A 167 -10.98 -16.04 1.69
C GLY A 167 -11.62 -14.78 1.10
N ARG A 168 -11.69 -13.74 1.91
CA ARG A 168 -12.38 -12.49 1.61
C ARG A 168 -11.68 -11.69 0.51
N LYS A 169 -12.48 -11.14 -0.40
CA LYS A 169 -12.05 -10.15 -1.42
C LYS A 169 -12.62 -8.77 -1.09
N GLY A 170 -11.89 -7.73 -1.52
CA GLY A 170 -12.30 -6.35 -1.33
C GLY A 170 -11.95 -5.75 0.03
N LEU A 171 -12.30 -4.49 0.20
CA LEU A 171 -12.13 -3.66 1.39
C LEU A 171 -13.44 -2.96 1.73
N ASN A 172 -13.73 -2.76 3.01
CA ASN A 172 -14.71 -1.76 3.39
C ASN A 172 -14.07 -0.36 3.44
N ILE A 173 -14.90 0.68 3.59
CA ILE A 173 -14.44 2.08 3.55
C ILE A 173 -13.44 2.38 4.66
N ARG A 174 -13.64 1.84 5.88
CA ARG A 174 -12.73 2.06 7.01
C ARG A 174 -11.36 1.41 6.78
N GLU A 175 -11.35 0.20 6.21
CA GLU A 175 -10.11 -0.49 5.82
C GLU A 175 -9.41 0.24 4.66
N LEU A 176 -10.17 0.70 3.65
CA LEU A 176 -9.61 1.46 2.53
C LEU A 176 -8.91 2.73 3.01
N ARG A 177 -9.46 3.41 4.02
CA ARG A 177 -8.84 4.57 4.65
C ARG A 177 -7.42 4.26 5.16
N ILE A 178 -7.25 3.14 5.86
CA ILE A 178 -5.95 2.74 6.41
C ILE A 178 -4.89 2.64 5.31
N THR A 179 -5.26 2.18 4.12
CA THR A 179 -4.30 1.99 3.01
C THR A 179 -3.77 3.28 2.41
N ILE A 180 -4.46 4.41 2.62
CA ILE A 180 -4.09 5.71 2.02
C ILE A 180 -3.69 6.77 3.05
N LEU A 181 -4.00 6.56 4.34
CA LEU A 181 -3.66 7.51 5.40
C LEU A 181 -2.14 7.65 5.55
N ARG A 182 -1.64 8.85 5.27
CA ARG A 182 -0.21 9.21 5.40
C ARG A 182 -0.05 10.72 5.62
N ASP A 183 1.15 11.13 5.96
CA ASP A 183 1.49 12.55 6.07
C ASP A 183 1.15 13.33 4.82
N GLY A 184 0.56 14.49 5.02
CA GLY A 184 0.22 15.44 3.97
C GLY A 184 -1.08 15.15 3.24
N ILE A 185 -1.80 14.08 3.55
CA ILE A 185 -3.18 13.90 3.07
C ILE A 185 -4.11 14.67 4.00
N PRO A 186 -4.89 15.65 3.49
CA PRO A 186 -5.89 16.35 4.29
C PRO A 186 -6.92 15.37 4.85
N LYS A 187 -7.22 15.46 6.13
CA LYS A 187 -8.21 14.60 6.81
C LYS A 187 -9.62 14.71 6.21
N THR A 188 -9.91 15.81 5.55
CA THR A 188 -11.19 16.04 4.83
C THR A 188 -11.32 15.24 3.55
N ILE A 189 -10.22 14.67 3.03
CA ILE A 189 -10.22 13.87 1.80
C ILE A 189 -10.37 12.37 2.13
N VAL A 190 -10.07 11.99 3.34
CA VAL A 190 -10.07 10.62 3.84
C VAL A 190 -11.22 10.40 4.80
#